data_e24a0c0ea6d9a69ad1ed23d326f93889
#
_entry.id   e24a0c0ea6d9a69ad1ed23d326f93889
#
_cell.length_a   1.000
_cell.length_b   1.000
_cell.length_c   1.000
_cell.angle_alpha   90.00
_cell.angle_beta   90.00
_cell.angle_gamma   90.00
#
_symmetry.space_group_name_H-M   'P 1'
#
loop_
_entity.id
_entity.type
_entity.pdbx_description
1 polymer ?
#
loop_
_entity_poly.entity_id
_entity_poly.type
_entity_poly.pdbx_seq_one_letter_code
_entity_poly.pdbx_strand_id
1 'polypeptide(L)'
;MYLPSVVIGWLLGLVALIAVARILVRGLQRSTPDLDGPSDADRVPALPPPREVTDVTRQGTLHGIADIRNFFRTNETPIYFVSATAFNLLGIDRWVRNFKFINYYDSFDGTHPNVFVPKEQTPREFGSIEEICNYLLGHKEVVDFVGRRGPGGKALFLMFDEETEELAHELGLEVAFPEAALRHRLDSKIVTTELGNEAGVPSVPNALGRVNDHQALMTLSRAAGLGDDLVVQTPYGDSGQTTFFIADEGDWKEHQAEIVGQDLKVMRRIDPRECAIEGVITRHDTLVGPLMAELAGFPELTPYDGGWCGNDVFPDVLTEGQRKVARQRTFAMGERLRQEGYRGYFELDFLADASSGEMYLGELNPRVTGASSITNVTAVAYGDMPLFLFHLLEFMDVDYEIDIDELNDRWAQPANIDDWTQFILKQTDDRVERITGAPASGIWRMADDHTITYARRETDWHSVADEQEAFYLRIAGAGQYRYPGADLGILVTRGRFLDDEHELTDRARWWIDGVQGQFSSVPLQEVPSISPQPFGFKML
;
A
#
# COMPACT_ATOMS: atom_id res chain seq x y z
N MET A 1 30.23 -37.57 -17.90
CA MET A 1 29.10 -38.33 -17.34
C MET A 1 29.32 -38.42 -15.83
N TYR A 2 29.09 -37.32 -15.14
CA TYR A 2 29.02 -37.24 -13.68
C TYR A 2 27.96 -36.20 -13.36
N LEU A 3 26.80 -36.65 -12.91
CA LEU A 3 25.77 -35.77 -12.32
C LEU A 3 26.22 -35.39 -10.91
N PRO A 4 26.13 -34.14 -10.52
CA PRO A 4 26.58 -33.72 -9.18
C PRO A 4 25.61 -34.23 -8.12
N SER A 5 26.17 -34.89 -7.12
CA SER A 5 25.52 -35.44 -5.92
C SER A 5 24.84 -34.39 -5.02
N VAL A 6 24.83 -33.17 -5.43
CA VAL A 6 24.30 -32.03 -4.66
C VAL A 6 22.76 -31.95 -4.72
N VAL A 7 22.14 -32.22 -5.89
CA VAL A 7 20.67 -32.08 -6.05
C VAL A 7 19.92 -33.19 -5.30
N ILE A 8 20.47 -34.36 -5.14
CA ILE A 8 19.84 -35.46 -4.38
C ILE A 8 19.89 -35.20 -2.87
N GLY A 9 20.90 -34.47 -2.39
CA GLY A 9 21.00 -34.05 -0.98
C GLY A 9 19.91 -33.09 -0.54
N TRP A 10 19.50 -32.20 -1.41
CA TRP A 10 18.47 -31.20 -1.12
C TRP A 10 17.05 -31.76 -1.04
N LEU A 11 16.70 -32.69 -1.93
CA LEU A 11 15.40 -33.39 -1.91
C LEU A 11 15.23 -34.28 -0.69
N LEU A 12 16.29 -34.94 -0.23
CA LEU A 12 16.26 -35.78 0.98
C LEU A 12 16.23 -34.94 2.26
N GLY A 13 16.86 -33.77 2.26
CA GLY A 13 16.80 -32.81 3.37
C GLY A 13 15.39 -32.24 3.59
N LEU A 14 14.69 -31.86 2.52
CA LEU A 14 13.33 -31.33 2.58
C LEU A 14 12.30 -32.36 3.08
N VAL A 15 12.42 -33.61 2.62
CA VAL A 15 11.56 -34.71 3.07
C VAL A 15 11.81 -35.06 4.54
N ALA A 16 13.06 -34.98 5.01
CA ALA A 16 13.41 -35.19 6.43
C ALA A 16 12.87 -34.08 7.33
N LEU A 17 12.90 -32.82 6.91
CA LEU A 17 12.36 -31.68 7.66
C LEU A 17 10.83 -31.77 7.81
N ILE A 18 10.12 -32.12 6.75
CA ILE A 18 8.67 -32.33 6.77
C ILE A 18 8.30 -33.53 7.67
N ALA A 19 9.11 -34.59 7.70
CA ALA A 19 8.90 -35.73 8.57
C ALA A 19 9.13 -35.39 10.07
N VAL A 20 10.16 -34.59 10.37
CA VAL A 20 10.45 -34.13 11.75
C VAL A 20 9.37 -33.16 12.25
N ALA A 21 8.88 -32.24 11.43
CA ALA A 21 7.79 -31.36 11.77
C ALA A 21 6.51 -32.14 12.08
N ARG A 22 6.18 -33.18 11.29
CA ARG A 22 5.01 -34.04 11.55
C ARG A 22 5.17 -34.92 12.80
N ILE A 23 6.38 -35.29 13.18
CA ILE A 23 6.64 -36.05 14.41
C ILE A 23 6.55 -35.15 15.64
N LEU A 24 7.05 -33.90 15.57
CA LEU A 24 6.94 -32.93 16.65
C LEU A 24 5.48 -32.52 16.90
N VAL A 25 4.68 -32.28 15.86
CA VAL A 25 3.25 -31.96 16.01
C VAL A 25 2.47 -33.16 16.59
N ARG A 26 2.81 -34.42 16.26
CA ARG A 26 2.20 -35.61 16.85
C ARG A 26 2.69 -35.91 18.27
N GLY A 27 3.90 -35.47 18.64
CA GLY A 27 4.45 -35.63 20.00
C GLY A 27 3.81 -34.67 21.00
N LEU A 28 3.42 -33.46 20.58
CA LEU A 28 2.75 -32.46 21.40
C LEU A 28 1.27 -32.76 21.65
N GLN A 29 0.65 -33.67 20.89
CA GLN A 29 -0.74 -34.06 21.08
C GLN A 29 -0.97 -35.25 22.07
N ARG A 30 0.09 -35.74 22.72
CA ARG A 30 0.00 -36.95 23.59
C ARG A 30 0.37 -36.76 25.04
N SER A 31 0.31 -35.57 25.61
CA SER A 31 0.52 -35.39 27.06
C SER A 31 -0.25 -34.17 27.58
N THR A 32 -1.58 -34.29 27.64
CA THR A 32 -2.38 -33.53 28.60
C THR A 32 -3.05 -34.51 29.54
N PRO A 33 -2.78 -34.43 30.86
CA PRO A 33 -3.64 -35.12 31.83
C PRO A 33 -4.98 -34.40 31.92
N ASP A 34 -6.07 -35.16 31.93
CA ASP A 34 -7.38 -34.68 32.32
C ASP A 34 -7.28 -33.99 33.69
N LEU A 35 -7.53 -32.69 33.72
CA LEU A 35 -7.81 -31.93 34.93
C LEU A 35 -9.22 -31.35 34.80
N ASP A 36 -9.96 -31.59 35.83
CA ASP A 36 -11.34 -31.29 36.11
C ASP A 36 -11.89 -29.97 35.54
N GLY A 37 -13.21 -29.98 35.28
CA GLY A 37 -13.99 -28.96 34.59
C GLY A 37 -13.81 -27.52 35.07
N PRO A 38 -14.22 -26.54 34.24
CA PRO A 38 -13.90 -25.15 34.42
C PRO A 38 -14.43 -24.58 35.72
N SER A 39 -13.55 -23.98 36.52
CA SER A 39 -13.91 -23.18 37.69
C SER A 39 -14.63 -21.89 37.22
N ASP A 40 -15.62 -21.45 38.02
CA ASP A 40 -16.43 -20.24 37.76
C ASP A 40 -15.61 -18.90 37.66
N ALA A 41 -14.28 -18.96 37.71
CA ALA A 41 -13.41 -17.80 37.63
C ALA A 41 -13.02 -17.38 36.19
N ASP A 42 -13.25 -18.23 35.17
CA ASP A 42 -12.88 -18.00 33.78
C ASP A 42 -14.03 -17.52 32.87
N ARG A 43 -15.18 -17.19 33.46
CA ARG A 43 -16.25 -16.54 32.71
C ARG A 43 -15.90 -15.08 32.49
N VAL A 44 -15.43 -14.75 31.29
CA VAL A 44 -15.45 -13.39 30.78
C VAL A 44 -16.88 -12.86 30.93
N PRO A 45 -17.12 -11.73 31.61
CA PRO A 45 -18.47 -11.16 31.72
C PRO A 45 -19.01 -10.94 30.31
N ALA A 46 -20.17 -11.49 30.00
CA ALA A 46 -20.88 -11.21 28.77
C ALA A 46 -21.03 -9.70 28.64
N LEU A 47 -20.60 -9.15 27.50
CA LEU A 47 -20.83 -7.74 27.16
C LEU A 47 -22.34 -7.46 27.31
N PRO A 48 -22.72 -6.30 27.89
CA PRO A 48 -24.12 -5.93 27.96
C PRO A 48 -24.70 -5.91 26.54
N PRO A 49 -25.99 -6.34 26.38
CA PRO A 49 -26.61 -6.31 25.06
C PRO A 49 -26.49 -4.91 24.45
N PRO A 50 -26.35 -4.81 23.10
CA PRO A 50 -26.27 -3.52 22.43
C PRO A 50 -27.40 -2.63 22.92
N ARG A 51 -27.08 -1.44 23.42
CA ARG A 51 -28.12 -0.43 23.63
C ARG A 51 -28.79 -0.22 22.29
N GLU A 52 -30.11 -0.39 22.25
CA GLU A 52 -30.90 0.10 21.13
C GLU A 52 -30.43 1.54 20.88
N VAL A 53 -29.85 1.76 19.71
CA VAL A 53 -29.46 3.10 19.24
C VAL A 53 -30.78 3.85 19.07
N THR A 54 -31.16 4.57 20.12
CA THR A 54 -32.29 5.51 20.03
C THR A 54 -31.91 6.55 18.99
N ASP A 55 -32.67 6.52 17.89
CA ASP A 55 -32.84 7.57 16.88
C ASP A 55 -31.67 8.56 16.82
N VAL A 56 -30.64 8.20 16.03
CA VAL A 56 -29.70 9.21 15.51
C VAL A 56 -30.59 10.14 14.70
N THR A 57 -30.84 11.33 15.23
CA THR A 57 -31.47 12.41 14.48
C THR A 57 -30.76 12.45 13.13
N ARG A 58 -31.43 12.07 12.04
CA ARG A 58 -30.91 12.14 10.67
C ARG A 58 -30.37 13.56 10.52
N GLN A 59 -29.06 13.68 10.46
CA GLN A 59 -28.44 14.95 10.09
C GLN A 59 -29.03 15.30 8.73
N GLY A 60 -29.44 16.55 8.54
CA GLY A 60 -29.91 17.00 7.22
C GLY A 60 -28.83 16.78 6.16
N THR A 61 -29.23 16.75 4.91
CA THR A 61 -28.30 16.65 3.77
C THR A 61 -27.18 17.69 3.88
N LEU A 62 -25.92 17.27 3.74
CA LEU A 62 -24.76 18.17 3.70
C LEU A 62 -24.69 18.83 2.32
N HIS A 63 -24.55 20.16 2.29
CA HIS A 63 -24.48 20.89 1.02
C HIS A 63 -23.08 21.48 0.81
N GLY A 64 -22.31 20.84 -0.08
CA GLY A 64 -20.98 21.31 -0.47
C GLY A 64 -19.88 21.07 0.59
N ILE A 65 -18.67 21.51 0.24
CA ILE A 65 -17.43 21.24 0.99
C ILE A 65 -17.44 21.77 2.41
N ALA A 66 -18.06 22.93 2.65
CA ALA A 66 -18.07 23.53 3.98
C ALA A 66 -18.85 22.70 5.01
N ASP A 67 -20.01 22.16 4.62
CA ASP A 67 -20.82 21.31 5.49
C ASP A 67 -20.12 19.97 5.73
N ILE A 68 -19.51 19.38 4.70
CA ILE A 68 -18.73 18.13 4.82
C ILE A 68 -17.56 18.32 5.80
N ARG A 69 -16.80 19.42 5.69
CA ARG A 69 -15.73 19.73 6.64
C ARG A 69 -16.24 19.86 8.06
N ASN A 70 -17.36 20.55 8.24
CA ASN A 70 -17.97 20.73 9.56
C ASN A 70 -18.46 19.39 10.12
N PHE A 71 -19.07 18.54 9.28
CA PHE A 71 -19.47 17.18 9.64
C PHE A 71 -18.30 16.38 10.22
N PHE A 72 -17.17 16.30 9.53
CA PHE A 72 -16.00 15.57 10.00
C PHE A 72 -15.36 16.20 11.24
N ARG A 73 -15.33 17.54 11.35
CA ARG A 73 -14.82 18.23 12.55
C ARG A 73 -15.64 17.99 13.80
N THR A 74 -16.92 17.70 13.64
CA THR A 74 -17.86 17.42 14.73
C THR A 74 -18.19 15.93 14.87
N ASN A 75 -17.59 15.07 14.05
CA ASN A 75 -17.82 13.64 14.06
C ASN A 75 -17.61 13.03 15.46
N GLU A 76 -18.54 12.21 15.90
CA GLU A 76 -18.46 11.48 17.16
C GLU A 76 -18.24 9.98 16.98
N THR A 77 -18.47 9.45 15.77
CA THR A 77 -18.22 8.04 15.44
C THR A 77 -16.72 7.76 15.49
N PRO A 78 -16.26 6.79 16.28
CA PRO A 78 -14.86 6.36 16.24
C PRO A 78 -14.50 5.79 14.88
N ILE A 79 -13.36 6.23 14.32
CA ILE A 79 -12.84 5.70 13.05
C ILE A 79 -11.40 5.26 13.31
N TYR A 80 -11.09 4.02 12.90
CA TYR A 80 -9.79 3.41 13.12
C TYR A 80 -9.16 3.02 11.79
N PHE A 81 -7.97 3.53 11.50
CA PHE A 81 -7.12 2.99 10.44
C PHE A 81 -6.15 1.98 11.06
N VAL A 82 -6.32 0.70 10.73
CA VAL A 82 -5.53 -0.41 11.25
C VAL A 82 -4.54 -0.85 10.17
N SER A 83 -3.26 -0.71 10.45
CA SER A 83 -2.20 -1.02 9.48
C SER A 83 -0.84 -1.12 10.18
N ALA A 84 0.20 -1.50 9.43
CA ALA A 84 1.56 -1.53 9.93
C ALA A 84 2.03 -0.16 10.46
N THR A 85 1.70 0.93 9.74
CA THR A 85 1.97 2.32 10.12
C THR A 85 0.81 3.24 9.78
N ALA A 86 0.92 4.52 10.17
CA ALA A 86 -0.08 5.55 9.84
C ALA A 86 0.06 6.11 8.40
N PHE A 87 1.09 5.75 7.66
CA PHE A 87 1.56 6.46 6.48
C PHE A 87 0.48 6.74 5.43
N ASN A 88 -0.23 5.71 4.96
CA ASN A 88 -1.15 5.83 3.82
C ASN A 88 -2.29 6.85 4.02
N LEU A 89 -2.69 7.08 5.28
CA LEU A 89 -3.72 8.05 5.66
C LEU A 89 -3.20 9.10 6.66
N LEU A 90 -1.89 9.33 6.70
CA LEU A 90 -1.28 10.30 7.60
C LEU A 90 -1.86 11.71 7.36
N GLY A 91 -2.21 12.39 8.45
CA GLY A 91 -2.82 13.71 8.42
C GLY A 91 -4.35 13.72 8.29
N ILE A 92 -5.03 12.61 7.97
CA ILE A 92 -6.49 12.52 7.93
C ILE A 92 -7.12 12.80 9.31
N ASP A 93 -6.45 12.42 10.38
CA ASP A 93 -6.87 12.68 11.76
C ASP A 93 -6.96 14.16 12.14
N ARG A 94 -6.40 15.07 11.33
CA ARG A 94 -6.56 16.53 11.48
C ARG A 94 -7.92 17.01 10.93
N TRP A 95 -8.48 16.27 10.00
CA TRP A 95 -9.75 16.58 9.34
C TRP A 95 -10.94 15.92 10.03
N VAL A 96 -10.72 14.73 10.59
CA VAL A 96 -11.76 13.86 11.14
C VAL A 96 -11.59 13.71 12.65
N ARG A 97 -12.51 14.31 13.42
CA ARG A 97 -12.57 14.10 14.87
C ARG A 97 -12.81 12.62 15.18
N ASN A 98 -12.17 12.10 16.21
CA ASN A 98 -12.20 10.70 16.64
C ASN A 98 -11.58 9.70 15.65
N PHE A 99 -10.77 10.18 14.70
CA PHE A 99 -9.94 9.32 13.89
C PHE A 99 -8.71 8.86 14.69
N LYS A 100 -8.40 7.57 14.65
CA LYS A 100 -7.25 6.95 15.31
C LYS A 100 -6.55 5.98 14.40
N PHE A 101 -5.24 5.93 14.52
CA PHE A 101 -4.40 4.92 13.92
C PHE A 101 -4.15 3.81 14.95
N ILE A 102 -4.29 2.56 14.55
CA ILE A 102 -3.86 1.38 15.31
C ILE A 102 -2.75 0.74 14.51
N ASN A 103 -1.51 0.86 15.00
CA ASN A 103 -0.34 0.47 14.23
C ASN A 103 0.48 -0.60 14.92
N TYR A 104 1.21 -1.38 14.13
CA TYR A 104 2.18 -2.35 14.62
C TYR A 104 3.51 -1.67 14.96
N TYR A 105 4.01 -0.76 14.09
CA TYR A 105 5.24 -0.03 14.33
C TYR A 105 4.99 1.31 15.01
N ASP A 106 5.79 1.60 16.04
CA ASP A 106 5.79 2.92 16.68
C ASP A 106 6.73 3.87 15.95
N SER A 107 6.23 4.46 14.89
CA SER A 107 6.98 5.41 14.08
C SER A 107 7.19 6.78 14.75
N PHE A 108 6.55 7.04 15.89
CA PHE A 108 6.55 8.34 16.56
C PHE A 108 7.08 8.30 18.00
N ASP A 109 7.63 7.19 18.46
CA ASP A 109 8.12 7.01 19.83
C ASP A 109 7.05 7.37 20.90
N GLY A 110 5.79 6.97 20.66
CA GLY A 110 4.65 7.22 21.54
C GLY A 110 4.20 8.69 21.60
N THR A 111 4.67 9.55 20.72
CA THR A 111 4.39 11.01 20.80
C THR A 111 3.21 11.48 19.96
N HIS A 112 2.71 10.68 19.03
CA HIS A 112 1.54 11.05 18.21
C HIS A 112 0.24 10.82 18.99
N PRO A 113 -0.63 11.85 19.17
CA PRO A 113 -1.79 11.76 20.07
C PRO A 113 -2.90 10.83 19.54
N ASN A 114 -2.90 10.54 18.25
CA ASN A 114 -3.91 9.73 17.58
C ASN A 114 -3.41 8.37 17.11
N VAL A 115 -2.15 8.02 17.40
CA VAL A 115 -1.58 6.70 17.10
C VAL A 115 -1.57 5.84 18.36
N PHE A 116 -2.10 4.65 18.24
CA PHE A 116 -2.06 3.60 19.25
C PHE A 116 -1.21 2.44 18.75
N VAL A 117 -0.23 2.04 19.54
CA VAL A 117 0.63 0.87 19.29
C VAL A 117 0.58 -0.01 20.53
N PRO A 118 0.27 -1.32 20.42
CA PRO A 118 0.33 -2.23 21.55
C PRO A 118 1.73 -2.27 22.15
N LYS A 119 1.85 -2.25 23.48
CA LYS A 119 3.14 -2.25 24.19
C LYS A 119 3.72 -3.66 24.32
N GLU A 120 2.87 -4.64 24.52
CA GLU A 120 3.25 -6.03 24.72
C GLU A 120 3.16 -6.78 23.38
N GLN A 121 4.10 -6.51 22.47
CA GLN A 121 4.17 -7.22 21.20
C GLN A 121 5.09 -8.43 21.31
N THR A 122 4.61 -9.59 20.89
CA THR A 122 5.46 -10.75 20.69
C THR A 122 6.16 -10.60 19.34
N PRO A 123 7.51 -10.71 19.27
CA PRO A 123 8.19 -10.73 17.99
C PRO A 123 7.62 -11.84 17.10
N ARG A 124 7.09 -11.47 15.94
CA ARG A 124 6.43 -12.37 15.00
C ARG A 124 6.79 -11.93 13.59
N GLU A 125 6.97 -12.90 12.71
CA GLU A 125 7.03 -12.68 11.27
C GLU A 125 5.60 -12.69 10.72
N PHE A 126 5.34 -11.80 9.77
CA PHE A 126 4.09 -11.70 9.06
C PHE A 126 4.35 -11.92 7.58
N GLY A 127 3.49 -12.68 6.93
CA GLY A 127 3.55 -12.94 5.50
C GLY A 127 2.84 -11.87 4.67
N SER A 128 1.97 -11.07 5.31
CA SER A 128 1.18 -10.04 4.62
C SER A 128 0.73 -8.91 5.57
N ILE A 129 0.17 -7.84 5.00
CA ILE A 129 -0.43 -6.74 5.78
C ILE A 129 -1.73 -7.20 6.45
N GLU A 130 -2.50 -8.07 5.81
CA GLU A 130 -3.69 -8.69 6.37
C GLU A 130 -3.36 -9.41 7.68
N GLU A 131 -2.28 -10.20 7.71
CA GLU A 131 -1.85 -10.86 8.95
C GLU A 131 -1.49 -9.87 10.07
N ILE A 132 -0.92 -8.70 9.74
CA ILE A 132 -0.70 -7.63 10.73
C ILE A 132 -2.03 -7.07 11.23
N CYS A 133 -2.98 -6.81 10.34
CA CYS A 133 -4.30 -6.31 10.71
C CYS A 133 -5.03 -7.31 11.62
N ASN A 134 -5.02 -8.60 11.26
CA ASN A 134 -5.62 -9.68 12.03
C ASN A 134 -4.96 -9.81 13.42
N TYR A 135 -3.62 -9.75 13.48
CA TYR A 135 -2.90 -9.73 14.75
C TYR A 135 -3.29 -8.54 15.63
N LEU A 136 -3.38 -7.33 15.04
CA LEU A 136 -3.73 -6.13 15.79
C LEU A 136 -5.16 -6.19 16.30
N LEU A 137 -6.13 -6.60 15.49
CA LEU A 137 -7.53 -6.71 15.90
C LEU A 137 -7.74 -7.76 16.97
N GLY A 138 -6.99 -8.87 16.94
CA GLY A 138 -7.00 -9.90 17.98
C GLY A 138 -6.17 -9.55 19.23
N HIS A 139 -5.38 -8.47 19.22
CA HIS A 139 -4.51 -8.12 20.32
C HIS A 139 -5.29 -7.54 21.50
N LYS A 140 -5.07 -8.08 22.71
CA LYS A 140 -5.83 -7.68 23.91
C LYS A 140 -5.85 -6.17 24.16
N GLU A 141 -4.71 -5.49 24.02
CA GLU A 141 -4.63 -4.03 24.24
C GLU A 141 -5.44 -3.25 23.19
N VAL A 142 -5.55 -3.74 21.95
CA VAL A 142 -6.37 -3.15 20.90
C VAL A 142 -7.86 -3.38 21.20
N VAL A 143 -8.24 -4.60 21.58
CA VAL A 143 -9.60 -4.94 22.01
C VAL A 143 -10.04 -4.02 23.16
N ASP A 144 -9.19 -3.87 24.18
CA ASP A 144 -9.45 -2.98 25.31
C ASP A 144 -9.49 -1.49 24.88
N PHE A 145 -8.67 -1.08 23.91
CA PHE A 145 -8.64 0.28 23.39
C PHE A 145 -9.90 0.65 22.61
N VAL A 146 -10.36 -0.24 21.72
CA VAL A 146 -11.60 -0.08 20.95
C VAL A 146 -12.82 -0.14 21.90
N GLY A 147 -12.88 -1.16 22.77
CA GLY A 147 -13.99 -1.37 23.69
C GLY A 147 -14.27 -0.19 24.62
N ARG A 148 -13.23 0.56 25.05
CA ARG A 148 -13.41 1.78 25.88
C ARG A 148 -14.12 2.93 25.16
N ARG A 149 -14.20 2.92 23.82
CA ARG A 149 -14.85 3.94 23.02
C ARG A 149 -16.29 3.59 22.65
N GLY A 150 -16.73 2.40 22.97
CA GLY A 150 -18.06 1.90 22.68
C GLY A 150 -18.21 1.30 21.28
N PRO A 151 -19.35 0.63 21.04
CA PRO A 151 -19.65 0.00 19.75
C PRO A 151 -20.01 1.03 18.67
N GLY A 152 -20.06 0.58 17.40
CA GLY A 152 -20.54 1.40 16.27
C GLY A 152 -19.47 2.23 15.60
N GLY A 153 -18.18 1.91 15.79
CA GLY A 153 -17.07 2.51 15.07
C GLY A 153 -16.90 2.00 13.65
N LYS A 154 -16.05 2.68 12.88
CA LYS A 154 -15.65 2.27 11.54
C LYS A 154 -14.19 1.80 11.55
N ALA A 155 -13.90 0.74 10.80
CA ALA A 155 -12.54 0.24 10.57
C ALA A 155 -12.13 0.47 9.12
N LEU A 156 -10.91 0.90 8.93
CA LEU A 156 -10.25 1.14 7.67
C LEU A 156 -8.95 0.35 7.64
N PHE A 157 -8.59 -0.17 6.49
CA PHE A 157 -7.39 -0.99 6.29
C PHE A 157 -6.66 -0.58 5.01
N LEU A 158 -5.38 -0.84 4.96
CA LEU A 158 -4.61 -0.81 3.72
C LEU A 158 -4.95 -2.06 2.88
N MET A 159 -4.77 -3.22 3.52
CA MET A 159 -5.12 -4.54 2.99
C MET A 159 -5.90 -5.28 4.06
N PHE A 160 -6.85 -6.11 3.66
CA PHE A 160 -7.67 -6.91 4.57
C PHE A 160 -8.30 -8.10 3.84
N ASP A 161 -8.63 -9.13 4.58
CA ASP A 161 -9.26 -10.36 4.14
C ASP A 161 -10.55 -10.63 4.93
N GLU A 162 -11.17 -11.76 4.68
CA GLU A 162 -12.41 -12.16 5.35
C GLU A 162 -12.20 -12.36 6.87
N GLU A 163 -11.02 -12.81 7.31
CA GLU A 163 -10.68 -12.91 8.73
C GLU A 163 -10.62 -11.53 9.38
N THR A 164 -10.06 -10.54 8.68
CA THR A 164 -10.04 -9.13 9.13
C THR A 164 -11.47 -8.58 9.32
N GLU A 165 -12.37 -8.89 8.39
CA GLU A 165 -13.78 -8.47 8.48
C GLU A 165 -14.47 -9.11 9.69
N GLU A 166 -14.28 -10.41 9.92
CA GLU A 166 -14.83 -11.12 11.06
C GLU A 166 -14.32 -10.52 12.38
N LEU A 167 -13.02 -10.31 12.53
CA LEU A 167 -12.41 -9.71 13.72
C LEU A 167 -12.89 -8.27 13.96
N ALA A 168 -13.02 -7.46 12.91
CA ALA A 168 -13.58 -6.11 13.04
C ALA A 168 -15.03 -6.15 13.53
N HIS A 169 -15.85 -7.05 12.98
CA HIS A 169 -17.24 -7.24 13.39
C HIS A 169 -17.35 -7.72 14.85
N GLU A 170 -16.50 -8.63 15.30
CA GLU A 170 -16.44 -9.07 16.69
C GLU A 170 -16.14 -7.91 17.66
N LEU A 171 -15.38 -6.92 17.22
CA LEU A 171 -15.12 -5.68 17.96
C LEU A 171 -16.26 -4.65 17.88
N GLY A 172 -17.36 -4.96 17.16
CA GLY A 172 -18.48 -4.04 16.92
C GLY A 172 -18.13 -2.92 15.95
N LEU A 173 -17.16 -3.12 15.06
CA LEU A 173 -16.74 -2.19 14.02
C LEU A 173 -17.36 -2.59 12.69
N GLU A 174 -17.73 -1.60 11.90
CA GLU A 174 -18.10 -1.76 10.50
C GLU A 174 -16.89 -1.45 9.61
N VAL A 175 -16.57 -2.34 8.68
CA VAL A 175 -15.50 -2.10 7.71
C VAL A 175 -15.97 -1.03 6.72
N ALA A 176 -15.24 0.08 6.64
CA ALA A 176 -15.56 1.18 5.75
C ALA A 176 -14.85 1.01 4.39
N PHE A 177 -15.06 -0.14 3.77
CA PHE A 177 -14.67 -0.54 2.42
C PHE A 177 -15.70 -1.55 1.87
N PRO A 178 -15.76 -1.79 0.55
CA PRO A 178 -16.46 -2.94 -0.01
C PRO A 178 -15.90 -4.24 0.55
N GLU A 179 -16.70 -5.31 0.53
CA GLU A 179 -16.34 -6.62 1.06
C GLU A 179 -14.98 -7.13 0.53
N ALA A 180 -14.22 -7.81 1.38
CA ALA A 180 -12.89 -8.35 1.08
C ALA A 180 -12.89 -9.20 -0.19
N ALA A 181 -13.90 -10.06 -0.38
CA ALA A 181 -14.04 -10.91 -1.57
C ALA A 181 -14.17 -10.08 -2.87
N LEU A 182 -14.91 -8.96 -2.85
CA LEU A 182 -15.02 -8.07 -4.02
C LEU A 182 -13.68 -7.38 -4.29
N ARG A 183 -13.05 -6.82 -3.24
CA ARG A 183 -11.73 -6.20 -3.34
C ARG A 183 -10.70 -7.17 -3.92
N HIS A 184 -10.60 -8.38 -3.35
CA HIS A 184 -9.64 -9.40 -3.80
C HIS A 184 -9.88 -9.79 -5.26
N ARG A 185 -11.13 -9.96 -5.69
CA ARG A 185 -11.45 -10.24 -7.09
C ARG A 185 -11.00 -9.13 -8.03
N LEU A 186 -11.23 -7.87 -7.66
CA LEU A 186 -10.89 -6.70 -8.48
C LEU A 186 -9.39 -6.40 -8.50
N ASP A 187 -8.63 -6.81 -7.48
CA ASP A 187 -7.18 -6.66 -7.37
C ASP A 187 -6.41 -7.61 -8.34
N SER A 188 -7.11 -8.55 -8.96
CA SER A 188 -6.52 -9.47 -9.94
C SER A 188 -6.15 -8.76 -11.25
N LYS A 189 -4.89 -8.85 -11.67
CA LYS A 189 -4.37 -8.31 -12.94
C LYS A 189 -5.10 -8.89 -14.16
N ILE A 190 -5.63 -10.11 -14.05
CA ILE A 190 -6.45 -10.73 -15.09
C ILE A 190 -7.81 -10.04 -15.18
N VAL A 191 -8.52 -9.95 -14.04
CA VAL A 191 -9.84 -9.30 -13.95
C VAL A 191 -9.74 -7.82 -14.34
N THR A 192 -8.71 -7.11 -13.83
CA THR A 192 -8.45 -5.71 -14.21
C THR A 192 -8.31 -5.55 -15.73
N THR A 193 -7.59 -6.47 -16.39
CA THR A 193 -7.42 -6.42 -17.85
C THR A 193 -8.74 -6.64 -18.58
N GLU A 194 -9.57 -7.59 -18.14
CA GLU A 194 -10.89 -7.86 -18.71
C GLU A 194 -11.82 -6.66 -18.54
N LEU A 195 -11.95 -6.14 -17.30
CA LEU A 195 -12.79 -4.97 -17.00
C LEU A 195 -12.32 -3.71 -17.75
N GLY A 196 -11.01 -3.50 -17.83
CA GLY A 196 -10.42 -2.39 -18.58
C GLY A 196 -10.77 -2.46 -20.07
N ASN A 197 -10.66 -3.64 -20.68
CA ASN A 197 -11.05 -3.83 -22.07
C ASN A 197 -12.54 -3.54 -22.30
N GLU A 198 -13.41 -4.00 -21.40
CA GLU A 198 -14.87 -3.72 -21.45
C GLU A 198 -15.18 -2.23 -21.29
N ALA A 199 -14.42 -1.52 -20.46
CA ALA A 199 -14.55 -0.08 -20.22
C ALA A 199 -13.91 0.80 -21.31
N GLY A 200 -13.21 0.23 -22.29
CA GLY A 200 -12.42 0.98 -23.27
C GLY A 200 -11.12 1.57 -22.66
N VAL A 201 -10.62 0.98 -21.60
CA VAL A 201 -9.37 1.32 -20.90
C VAL A 201 -8.36 0.18 -21.11
N PRO A 202 -7.71 0.12 -22.28
CA PRO A 202 -6.90 -1.03 -22.65
C PRO A 202 -5.60 -1.11 -21.84
N SER A 203 -5.21 -2.32 -21.47
CA SER A 203 -3.83 -2.63 -21.05
C SER A 203 -2.88 -2.67 -22.25
N VAL A 204 -1.58 -2.71 -21.98
CA VAL A 204 -0.54 -3.00 -22.98
C VAL A 204 -1.00 -4.20 -23.81
N PRO A 205 -0.78 -4.22 -25.16
CA PRO A 205 -1.17 -5.35 -26.01
C PRO A 205 -0.80 -6.68 -25.35
N ASN A 206 -1.78 -7.55 -25.14
CA ASN A 206 -1.64 -8.71 -24.27
C ASN A 206 -2.46 -9.91 -24.74
N ALA A 207 -2.18 -11.05 -24.13
CA ALA A 207 -3.00 -12.26 -24.18
C ALA A 207 -3.12 -12.84 -22.77
N LEU A 208 -4.34 -13.25 -22.42
CA LEU A 208 -4.61 -13.98 -21.18
C LEU A 208 -4.60 -15.48 -21.45
N GLY A 209 -3.98 -16.26 -20.56
CA GLY A 209 -3.92 -17.71 -20.73
C GLY A 209 -3.01 -18.42 -19.73
N ARG A 210 -2.91 -19.74 -19.89
CA ARG A 210 -1.99 -20.60 -19.12
C ARG A 210 -0.97 -21.24 -20.04
N VAL A 211 0.26 -21.34 -19.59
CA VAL A 211 1.35 -21.99 -20.33
C VAL A 211 2.07 -22.99 -19.45
N ASN A 212 2.56 -24.07 -20.06
CA ASN A 212 3.27 -25.12 -19.34
C ASN A 212 4.79 -25.14 -19.64
N ASP A 213 5.19 -24.45 -20.70
CA ASP A 213 6.58 -24.37 -21.14
C ASP A 213 6.80 -23.11 -22.00
N HIS A 214 8.06 -22.80 -22.29
CA HIS A 214 8.46 -21.65 -23.10
C HIS A 214 7.86 -21.70 -24.52
N GLN A 215 7.76 -22.90 -25.12
CA GLN A 215 7.16 -23.03 -26.46
C GLN A 215 5.68 -22.67 -26.48
N ALA A 216 4.94 -23.03 -25.43
CA ALA A 216 3.53 -22.63 -25.27
C ALA A 216 3.40 -21.11 -25.08
N LEU A 217 4.28 -20.49 -24.29
CA LEU A 217 4.35 -19.03 -24.12
C LEU A 217 4.56 -18.34 -25.47
N MET A 218 5.55 -18.77 -26.24
CA MET A 218 5.86 -18.21 -27.56
C MET A 218 4.74 -18.45 -28.59
N THR A 219 4.01 -19.55 -28.45
CA THR A 219 2.84 -19.84 -29.30
C THR A 219 1.70 -18.87 -28.99
N LEU A 220 1.42 -18.62 -27.70
CA LEU A 220 0.42 -17.65 -27.23
C LEU A 220 0.78 -16.23 -27.70
N SER A 221 2.03 -15.83 -27.51
CA SER A 221 2.56 -14.52 -27.93
C SER A 221 2.39 -14.30 -29.45
N ARG A 222 2.81 -15.26 -30.28
CA ARG A 222 2.69 -15.16 -31.74
C ARG A 222 1.25 -15.08 -32.21
N ALA A 223 0.36 -15.85 -31.59
CA ALA A 223 -1.06 -15.82 -31.91
C ALA A 223 -1.68 -14.45 -31.63
N ALA A 224 -1.18 -13.74 -30.62
CA ALA A 224 -1.63 -12.41 -30.24
C ALA A 224 -0.80 -11.26 -30.86
N GLY A 225 0.28 -11.56 -31.60
CA GLY A 225 1.13 -10.57 -32.27
C GLY A 225 1.98 -9.72 -31.28
N LEU A 226 2.40 -10.31 -30.15
CA LEU A 226 3.11 -9.59 -29.09
C LEU A 226 4.64 -9.50 -29.31
N GLY A 227 5.20 -10.36 -30.17
CA GLY A 227 6.65 -10.44 -30.40
C GLY A 227 7.33 -11.45 -29.49
N ASP A 228 8.64 -11.32 -29.35
CA ASP A 228 9.47 -12.30 -28.63
C ASP A 228 10.01 -11.73 -27.28
N ASP A 229 9.98 -10.41 -27.07
CA ASP A 229 10.34 -9.74 -25.80
C ASP A 229 9.06 -9.44 -25.01
N LEU A 230 8.86 -10.18 -23.92
CA LEU A 230 7.58 -10.27 -23.24
C LEU A 230 7.68 -9.84 -21.77
N VAL A 231 6.56 -9.34 -21.27
CA VAL A 231 6.30 -9.18 -19.83
C VAL A 231 5.18 -10.14 -19.45
N VAL A 232 5.42 -10.99 -18.45
CA VAL A 232 4.49 -11.99 -17.95
C VAL A 232 4.11 -11.63 -16.51
N GLN A 233 2.82 -11.55 -16.23
CA GLN A 233 2.31 -11.28 -14.89
C GLN A 233 1.38 -12.40 -14.43
N THR A 234 1.48 -12.76 -13.14
CA THR A 234 0.49 -13.61 -12.45
C THR A 234 -0.65 -12.76 -11.90
N PRO A 235 -1.79 -13.34 -11.48
CA PRO A 235 -2.98 -12.57 -11.10
C PRO A 235 -2.78 -11.61 -9.94
N TYR A 236 -1.98 -11.98 -8.96
CA TYR A 236 -1.76 -11.24 -7.72
C TYR A 236 -0.28 -11.06 -7.43
N GLY A 237 0.08 -9.99 -6.79
CA GLY A 237 1.42 -9.68 -6.31
C GLY A 237 1.72 -8.19 -6.31
N ASP A 238 2.51 -7.76 -5.33
CA ASP A 238 2.81 -6.36 -5.07
C ASP A 238 4.23 -5.97 -5.53
N SER A 239 4.45 -4.71 -5.78
CA SER A 239 5.78 -4.10 -6.02
C SER A 239 6.64 -4.83 -7.08
N GLY A 240 6.04 -5.30 -8.16
CA GLY A 240 6.75 -5.94 -9.27
C GLY A 240 7.19 -7.38 -9.04
N GLN A 241 6.92 -7.98 -7.86
CA GLN A 241 7.40 -9.34 -7.52
C GLN A 241 6.84 -10.44 -8.42
N THR A 242 5.70 -10.21 -9.05
CA THR A 242 5.02 -11.17 -9.93
C THR A 242 4.99 -10.69 -11.38
N THR A 243 5.94 -9.83 -11.73
CA THR A 243 6.17 -9.33 -13.09
C THR A 243 7.51 -9.88 -13.57
N PHE A 244 7.48 -10.68 -14.62
CA PHE A 244 8.63 -11.40 -15.16
C PHE A 244 8.92 -10.90 -16.57
N PHE A 245 10.18 -10.56 -16.83
CA PHE A 245 10.66 -10.16 -18.14
C PHE A 245 11.25 -11.37 -18.85
N ILE A 246 10.69 -11.74 -20.01
CA ILE A 246 11.07 -12.97 -20.73
C ILE A 246 11.44 -12.58 -22.17
N ALA A 247 12.73 -12.39 -22.41
CA ALA A 247 13.27 -12.14 -23.74
C ALA A 247 13.78 -13.43 -24.41
N ASP A 248 14.16 -14.45 -23.62
CA ASP A 248 14.66 -15.71 -24.15
C ASP A 248 14.32 -16.93 -23.24
N GLU A 249 14.83 -18.11 -23.65
CA GLU A 249 14.63 -19.36 -22.90
C GLU A 249 15.40 -19.38 -21.56
N GLY A 250 16.43 -18.55 -21.41
CA GLY A 250 17.19 -18.39 -20.16
C GLY A 250 16.32 -17.74 -19.09
N ASP A 251 15.72 -16.60 -19.41
CA ASP A 251 14.79 -15.90 -18.53
C ASP A 251 13.60 -16.78 -18.15
N TRP A 252 13.06 -17.53 -19.13
CA TRP A 252 11.99 -18.49 -18.84
C TRP A 252 12.40 -19.54 -17.79
N LYS A 253 13.61 -20.10 -17.91
CA LYS A 253 14.10 -21.12 -16.97
C LYS A 253 14.28 -20.58 -15.56
N GLU A 254 14.61 -19.32 -15.43
CA GLU A 254 14.75 -18.66 -14.14
C GLU A 254 13.38 -18.54 -13.44
N HIS A 255 12.33 -18.15 -14.19
CA HIS A 255 11.03 -17.81 -13.63
C HIS A 255 9.92 -18.86 -13.82
N GLN A 256 10.19 -19.98 -14.48
CA GLN A 256 9.16 -20.97 -14.80
C GLN A 256 8.45 -21.56 -13.57
N ALA A 257 9.13 -21.61 -12.42
CA ALA A 257 8.54 -22.15 -11.19
C ALA A 257 7.38 -21.31 -10.67
N GLU A 258 7.42 -20.00 -10.88
CA GLU A 258 6.39 -19.03 -10.48
C GLU A 258 5.28 -18.89 -11.54
N ILE A 259 5.61 -19.17 -12.82
CA ILE A 259 4.72 -18.95 -13.97
C ILE A 259 3.84 -20.16 -14.27
N VAL A 260 4.43 -21.37 -14.27
CA VAL A 260 3.74 -22.58 -14.74
C VAL A 260 2.53 -22.92 -13.88
N GLY A 261 1.38 -23.13 -14.55
CA GLY A 261 0.12 -23.50 -13.90
C GLY A 261 -0.72 -22.32 -13.39
N GLN A 262 -0.21 -21.10 -13.48
CA GLN A 262 -0.94 -19.88 -13.14
C GLN A 262 -1.77 -19.38 -14.34
N ASP A 263 -2.82 -18.62 -14.05
CA ASP A 263 -3.42 -17.73 -15.03
C ASP A 263 -2.44 -16.57 -15.28
N LEU A 264 -2.24 -16.20 -16.52
CA LEU A 264 -1.20 -15.24 -16.89
C LEU A 264 -1.77 -14.11 -17.73
N LYS A 265 -1.24 -12.91 -17.52
CA LYS A 265 -1.28 -11.80 -18.45
C LYS A 265 0.08 -11.73 -19.15
N VAL A 266 0.11 -12.06 -20.44
CA VAL A 266 1.32 -12.02 -21.27
C VAL A 266 1.25 -10.77 -22.13
N MET A 267 2.22 -9.87 -22.00
CA MET A 267 2.24 -8.58 -22.68
C MET A 267 3.49 -8.44 -23.56
N ARG A 268 3.36 -7.63 -24.60
CA ARG A 268 4.52 -7.08 -25.30
C ARG A 268 5.30 -6.16 -24.33
N ARG A 269 6.61 -6.24 -24.30
CA ARG A 269 7.44 -5.27 -23.57
C ARG A 269 7.34 -3.90 -24.23
N ILE A 270 7.17 -2.88 -23.43
CA ILE A 270 7.22 -1.46 -23.81
C ILE A 270 8.26 -0.75 -22.94
N ASP A 271 8.60 0.48 -23.29
CA ASP A 271 9.39 1.39 -22.46
C ASP A 271 8.44 2.41 -21.82
N PRO A 272 7.92 2.14 -20.61
CA PRO A 272 6.89 2.97 -20.02
C PRO A 272 7.48 4.13 -19.23
N ARG A 273 6.75 5.25 -19.23
CA ARG A 273 6.75 6.21 -18.14
C ARG A 273 5.59 5.87 -17.23
N GLU A 274 5.91 5.46 -16.02
CA GLU A 274 4.94 4.99 -15.04
C GLU A 274 4.28 6.17 -14.34
N CYS A 275 2.97 6.11 -14.17
CA CYS A 275 2.21 7.14 -13.47
C CYS A 275 0.94 6.56 -12.84
N ALA A 276 0.50 7.15 -11.76
CA ALA A 276 -0.67 6.73 -11.02
C ALA A 276 -1.71 7.85 -10.90
N ILE A 277 -2.97 7.47 -10.74
CA ILE A 277 -4.07 8.37 -10.47
C ILE A 277 -5.06 7.71 -9.52
N GLU A 278 -5.41 8.41 -8.47
CA GLU A 278 -6.39 7.92 -7.50
C GLU A 278 -7.76 8.54 -7.72
N GLY A 279 -8.80 7.77 -7.41
CA GLY A 279 -10.18 8.21 -7.52
C GLY A 279 -11.05 7.70 -6.38
N VAL A 280 -12.23 8.28 -6.29
CA VAL A 280 -13.29 7.82 -5.37
C VAL A 280 -14.60 7.68 -6.12
N ILE A 281 -15.16 6.49 -6.10
CA ILE A 281 -16.51 6.24 -6.61
C ILE A 281 -17.50 6.62 -5.51
N THR A 282 -18.20 7.72 -5.73
CA THR A 282 -19.25 8.21 -4.82
C THR A 282 -20.63 7.78 -5.32
N ARG A 283 -21.66 7.99 -4.51
CA ARG A 283 -23.07 7.77 -4.93
C ARG A 283 -23.54 8.69 -6.08
N HIS A 284 -22.81 9.77 -6.33
CA HIS A 284 -23.14 10.72 -7.39
C HIS A 284 -22.38 10.41 -8.67
N ASP A 285 -21.04 10.40 -8.60
CA ASP A 285 -20.14 10.07 -9.71
C ASP A 285 -18.73 9.80 -9.17
N THR A 286 -17.75 9.63 -10.05
CA THR A 286 -16.36 9.41 -9.71
C THR A 286 -15.62 10.74 -9.56
N LEU A 287 -14.99 10.96 -8.40
CA LEU A 287 -13.99 12.01 -8.20
C LEU A 287 -12.62 11.48 -8.56
N VAL A 288 -11.81 12.31 -9.22
CA VAL A 288 -10.47 11.94 -9.71
C VAL A 288 -9.43 12.92 -9.21
N GLY A 289 -8.43 12.42 -8.51
CA GLY A 289 -7.30 13.18 -7.99
C GLY A 289 -6.32 13.66 -9.08
N PRO A 290 -5.18 14.25 -8.70
CA PRO A 290 -4.13 14.62 -9.63
C PRO A 290 -3.44 13.37 -10.20
N LEU A 291 -2.89 13.49 -11.42
CA LEU A 291 -1.97 12.48 -11.96
C LEU A 291 -0.62 12.64 -11.27
N MET A 292 0.03 11.53 -10.95
CA MET A 292 1.33 11.46 -10.32
C MET A 292 2.31 10.71 -11.21
N ALA A 293 3.55 11.14 -11.27
CA ALA A 293 4.64 10.30 -11.77
C ALA A 293 5.04 9.29 -10.69
N GLU A 294 5.37 8.08 -11.07
CA GLU A 294 5.90 7.09 -10.15
C GLU A 294 7.43 7.09 -10.15
N LEU A 295 8.00 6.97 -8.95
CA LEU A 295 9.41 6.66 -8.77
C LEU A 295 9.53 5.14 -8.65
N ALA A 296 10.07 4.49 -9.70
CA ALA A 296 10.21 3.05 -9.73
C ALA A 296 11.60 2.64 -10.22
N GLY A 297 12.17 1.58 -9.64
CA GLY A 297 13.43 0.99 -10.09
C GLY A 297 14.69 1.81 -9.83
N PHE A 298 14.65 2.90 -9.07
CA PHE A 298 15.83 3.71 -8.75
C PHE A 298 16.74 2.96 -7.76
N PRO A 299 17.99 2.62 -8.13
CA PRO A 299 18.88 1.82 -7.27
C PRO A 299 19.26 2.52 -5.96
N GLU A 300 19.13 3.85 -5.88
CA GLU A 300 19.31 4.63 -4.66
C GLU A 300 18.19 4.38 -3.63
N LEU A 301 17.02 3.96 -4.08
CA LEU A 301 15.79 3.81 -3.27
C LEU A 301 15.33 2.37 -3.11
N THR A 302 15.62 1.49 -4.08
CA THR A 302 15.16 0.09 -4.07
C THR A 302 16.21 -0.84 -4.67
N PRO A 303 16.39 -2.06 -4.14
CA PRO A 303 17.25 -3.07 -4.75
C PRO A 303 16.55 -3.86 -5.86
N TYR A 304 15.31 -3.53 -6.22
CA TYR A 304 14.48 -4.29 -7.15
C TYR A 304 14.25 -3.52 -8.44
N ASP A 305 14.48 -4.18 -9.58
CA ASP A 305 14.15 -3.64 -10.89
C ASP A 305 12.63 -3.38 -10.99
N GLY A 306 12.24 -2.17 -11.38
CA GLY A 306 10.82 -1.75 -11.45
C GLY A 306 10.09 -1.71 -10.11
N GLY A 307 10.81 -1.83 -8.97
CA GLY A 307 10.19 -1.71 -7.65
C GLY A 307 9.73 -0.27 -7.38
N TRP A 308 8.45 -0.08 -7.07
CA TRP A 308 7.93 1.22 -6.66
C TRP A 308 8.62 1.73 -5.39
N CYS A 309 8.95 3.01 -5.38
CA CYS A 309 9.60 3.67 -4.25
C CYS A 309 9.11 5.09 -3.99
N GLY A 310 8.06 5.56 -4.65
CA GLY A 310 7.47 6.86 -4.36
C GLY A 310 6.71 7.47 -5.52
N ASN A 311 6.27 8.72 -5.32
CA ASN A 311 5.52 9.48 -6.32
C ASN A 311 5.91 10.96 -6.31
N ASP A 312 5.94 11.57 -7.50
CA ASP A 312 6.00 13.01 -7.72
C ASP A 312 4.67 13.53 -8.23
N VAL A 313 4.10 14.53 -7.57
CA VAL A 313 2.94 15.28 -8.06
C VAL A 313 3.40 16.67 -8.49
N PHE A 314 3.13 17.02 -9.73
CA PHE A 314 3.40 18.34 -10.30
C PHE A 314 2.49 18.60 -11.52
N PRO A 315 2.30 19.86 -11.95
CA PRO A 315 1.33 20.21 -13.00
C PRO A 315 1.55 19.51 -14.35
N ASP A 316 2.80 19.25 -14.70
CA ASP A 316 3.21 18.80 -16.03
C ASP A 316 3.60 17.31 -16.08
N VAL A 317 3.10 16.51 -15.17
CA VAL A 317 3.23 15.04 -15.28
C VAL A 317 2.69 14.60 -16.63
N LEU A 318 3.56 14.12 -17.51
CA LEU A 318 3.28 13.78 -18.90
C LEU A 318 2.74 14.97 -19.73
N THR A 319 2.37 14.72 -20.98
CA THR A 319 1.76 15.74 -21.86
C THR A 319 0.31 16.02 -21.48
N GLU A 320 -0.21 17.20 -21.85
CA GLU A 320 -1.63 17.55 -21.64
C GLU A 320 -2.59 16.50 -22.23
N GLY A 321 -2.26 15.99 -23.44
CA GLY A 321 -3.06 14.94 -24.09
C GLY A 321 -3.11 13.66 -23.26
N GLN A 322 -1.98 13.22 -22.73
CA GLN A 322 -1.87 12.04 -21.89
C GLN A 322 -2.59 12.22 -20.54
N ARG A 323 -2.44 13.36 -19.87
CA ARG A 323 -3.20 13.69 -18.65
C ARG A 323 -4.71 13.61 -18.89
N LYS A 324 -5.18 14.16 -20.01
CA LYS A 324 -6.60 14.09 -20.38
C LYS A 324 -7.06 12.64 -20.61
N VAL A 325 -6.26 11.85 -21.31
CA VAL A 325 -6.56 10.42 -21.53
C VAL A 325 -6.59 9.65 -20.23
N ALA A 326 -5.60 9.83 -19.33
CA ALA A 326 -5.58 9.18 -18.03
C ALA A 326 -6.85 9.48 -17.24
N ARG A 327 -7.26 10.74 -17.13
CA ARG A 327 -8.50 11.13 -16.43
C ARG A 327 -9.74 10.52 -17.07
N GLN A 328 -9.87 10.56 -18.39
CA GLN A 328 -11.01 9.96 -19.09
C GLN A 328 -11.11 8.46 -18.85
N ARG A 329 -9.98 7.76 -18.86
CA ARG A 329 -9.91 6.33 -18.56
C ARG A 329 -10.22 6.03 -17.10
N THR A 330 -9.82 6.90 -16.20
CA THR A 330 -10.16 6.76 -14.77
C THR A 330 -11.68 6.89 -14.54
N PHE A 331 -12.36 7.84 -15.21
CA PHE A 331 -13.82 7.93 -15.17
C PHE A 331 -14.48 6.67 -15.74
N ALA A 332 -14.02 6.20 -16.91
CA ALA A 332 -14.58 5.01 -17.54
C ALA A 332 -14.39 3.76 -16.66
N MET A 333 -13.23 3.62 -16.03
CA MET A 333 -12.97 2.52 -15.10
C MET A 333 -13.78 2.65 -13.83
N GLY A 334 -13.93 3.86 -13.27
CA GLY A 334 -14.78 4.12 -12.11
C GLY A 334 -16.23 3.72 -12.34
N GLU A 335 -16.79 4.05 -13.51
CA GLU A 335 -18.14 3.61 -13.87
C GLU A 335 -18.23 2.09 -14.04
N ARG A 336 -17.22 1.45 -14.63
CA ARG A 336 -17.17 -0.01 -14.75
C ARG A 336 -17.12 -0.70 -13.39
N LEU A 337 -16.31 -0.17 -12.47
CA LEU A 337 -16.21 -0.66 -11.09
C LEU A 337 -17.53 -0.47 -10.32
N ARG A 338 -18.22 0.65 -10.54
CA ARG A 338 -19.57 0.88 -9.99
C ARG A 338 -20.55 -0.22 -10.40
N GLN A 339 -20.51 -0.66 -11.66
CA GLN A 339 -21.33 -1.75 -12.17
C GLN A 339 -20.99 -3.10 -11.53
N GLU A 340 -19.74 -3.30 -11.09
CA GLU A 340 -19.33 -4.44 -10.27
C GLU A 340 -19.78 -4.35 -8.80
N GLY A 341 -20.41 -3.24 -8.39
CA GLY A 341 -20.83 -2.98 -7.02
C GLY A 341 -19.76 -2.34 -6.15
N TYR A 342 -18.62 -1.93 -6.72
CA TYR A 342 -17.58 -1.23 -5.99
C TYR A 342 -17.96 0.23 -5.73
N ARG A 343 -17.61 0.74 -4.55
CA ARG A 343 -17.69 2.15 -4.15
C ARG A 343 -16.50 2.51 -3.27
N GLY A 344 -16.14 3.79 -3.28
CA GLY A 344 -15.03 4.29 -2.45
C GLY A 344 -13.73 4.42 -3.22
N TYR A 345 -12.63 4.38 -2.51
CA TYR A 345 -11.29 4.71 -2.97
C TYR A 345 -10.69 3.63 -3.86
N PHE A 346 -9.99 4.04 -4.91
CA PHE A 346 -9.21 3.16 -5.80
C PHE A 346 -8.07 3.94 -6.44
N GLU A 347 -7.09 3.23 -6.95
CA GLU A 347 -5.98 3.76 -7.74
C GLU A 347 -5.89 3.00 -9.06
N LEU A 348 -5.45 3.70 -10.11
CA LEU A 348 -5.06 3.12 -11.39
C LEU A 348 -3.61 3.49 -11.69
N ASP A 349 -2.80 2.49 -11.97
CA ASP A 349 -1.47 2.66 -12.54
C ASP A 349 -1.58 2.70 -14.06
N PHE A 350 -0.99 3.70 -14.67
CA PHE A 350 -0.91 3.85 -16.11
C PHE A 350 0.53 3.78 -16.60
N LEU A 351 0.69 3.20 -17.77
CA LEU A 351 1.95 3.07 -18.48
C LEU A 351 1.88 3.92 -19.75
N ALA A 352 2.61 5.03 -19.79
CA ALA A 352 2.74 5.86 -20.98
C ALA A 352 3.91 5.33 -21.81
N ASP A 353 3.65 4.66 -22.92
CA ASP A 353 4.69 4.15 -23.82
C ASP A 353 5.48 5.30 -24.43
N ALA A 354 6.77 5.40 -24.10
CA ALA A 354 7.65 6.47 -24.56
C ALA A 354 7.80 6.51 -26.08
N SER A 355 7.63 5.37 -26.77
CA SER A 355 7.80 5.26 -28.21
C SER A 355 6.57 5.71 -29.01
N SER A 356 5.37 5.39 -28.54
CA SER A 356 4.11 5.67 -29.24
C SER A 356 3.31 6.83 -28.61
N GLY A 357 3.58 7.17 -27.37
CA GLY A 357 2.79 8.12 -26.58
C GLY A 357 1.45 7.56 -26.09
N GLU A 358 1.14 6.29 -26.38
CA GLU A 358 -0.08 5.64 -25.93
C GLU A 358 -0.07 5.42 -24.42
N MET A 359 -1.25 5.57 -23.81
CA MET A 359 -1.47 5.34 -22.40
C MET A 359 -2.12 3.97 -22.19
N TYR A 360 -1.57 3.12 -21.37
CA TYR A 360 -2.11 1.81 -21.07
C TYR A 360 -2.46 1.66 -19.59
N LEU A 361 -3.50 0.89 -19.29
CA LEU A 361 -3.79 0.46 -17.93
C LEU A 361 -2.75 -0.58 -17.50
N GLY A 362 -2.00 -0.27 -16.49
CA GLY A 362 -1.06 -1.19 -15.83
C GLY A 362 -1.78 -2.09 -14.84
N GLU A 363 -2.31 -1.48 -13.79
CA GLU A 363 -2.93 -2.16 -12.64
C GLU A 363 -4.11 -1.36 -12.08
N LEU A 364 -5.02 -2.05 -11.38
CA LEU A 364 -6.04 -1.48 -10.53
C LEU A 364 -5.75 -1.87 -9.08
N ASN A 365 -5.75 -0.90 -8.21
CA ASN A 365 -5.66 -1.07 -6.76
C ASN A 365 -7.00 -0.64 -6.12
N PRO A 366 -7.94 -1.57 -5.82
CA PRO A 366 -9.25 -1.24 -5.25
C PRO A 366 -9.15 -0.99 -3.73
N ARG A 367 -8.30 -0.04 -3.32
CA ARG A 367 -7.92 0.24 -1.93
C ARG A 367 -7.14 1.56 -1.82
N VAL A 368 -6.79 1.95 -0.60
CA VAL A 368 -5.70 2.90 -0.40
C VAL A 368 -4.35 2.24 -0.73
N THR A 369 -3.38 3.05 -1.15
CA THR A 369 -2.07 2.58 -1.61
C THR A 369 -0.93 3.39 -0.99
N GLY A 370 0.29 3.15 -1.44
CA GLY A 370 1.44 4.00 -1.12
C GLY A 370 1.28 5.44 -1.59
N ALA A 371 0.56 5.66 -2.69
CA ALA A 371 0.32 6.98 -3.26
C ALA A 371 -0.76 7.80 -2.52
N SER A 372 -1.62 7.16 -1.71
CA SER A 372 -2.76 7.84 -1.09
C SER A 372 -2.37 8.99 -0.17
N SER A 373 -1.22 8.91 0.49
CA SER A 373 -0.76 10.02 1.34
C SER A 373 -0.47 11.27 0.51
N ILE A 374 0.22 11.16 -0.63
CA ILE A 374 0.58 12.33 -1.46
C ILE A 374 -0.63 12.91 -2.19
N THR A 375 -1.58 12.07 -2.63
CA THR A 375 -2.84 12.54 -3.21
C THR A 375 -3.62 13.39 -2.20
N ASN A 376 -3.68 12.96 -0.94
CA ASN A 376 -4.38 13.71 0.12
C ASN A 376 -3.63 15.00 0.51
N VAL A 377 -2.29 15.03 0.42
CA VAL A 377 -1.48 16.24 0.62
C VAL A 377 -1.82 17.30 -0.42
N THR A 378 -1.85 16.93 -1.68
CA THR A 378 -2.05 17.88 -2.79
C THR A 378 -3.45 18.48 -2.81
N ALA A 379 -4.49 17.73 -2.44
CA ALA A 379 -5.84 18.26 -2.33
C ALA A 379 -5.97 19.35 -1.26
N VAL A 380 -5.17 19.30 -0.19
CA VAL A 380 -5.20 20.29 0.90
C VAL A 380 -4.58 21.62 0.49
N ALA A 381 -3.60 21.63 -0.42
CA ALA A 381 -2.86 22.82 -0.83
C ALA A 381 -3.77 23.95 -1.34
N TYR A 382 -4.92 23.64 -1.91
CA TYR A 382 -5.89 24.61 -2.48
C TYR A 382 -7.08 24.94 -1.58
N GLY A 383 -6.99 24.58 -0.31
CA GLY A 383 -8.07 24.84 0.63
C GLY A 383 -9.27 23.89 0.48
N ASP A 384 -9.14 22.87 -0.32
CA ASP A 384 -10.08 21.76 -0.42
C ASP A 384 -9.90 20.76 0.72
N MET A 385 -10.48 19.61 0.59
CA MET A 385 -10.34 18.54 1.56
C MET A 385 -9.65 17.33 0.90
N PRO A 386 -8.98 16.46 1.68
CA PRO A 386 -8.41 15.24 1.17
C PRO A 386 -9.44 14.40 0.39
N LEU A 387 -9.01 13.80 -0.72
CA LEU A 387 -9.84 12.93 -1.55
C LEU A 387 -10.45 11.78 -0.72
N PHE A 388 -9.71 11.26 0.24
CA PHE A 388 -10.16 10.19 1.12
C PHE A 388 -11.41 10.54 1.97
N LEU A 389 -11.69 11.82 2.24
CA LEU A 389 -12.90 12.18 2.97
C LEU A 389 -14.18 11.89 2.18
N PHE A 390 -14.14 11.92 0.86
CA PHE A 390 -15.26 11.48 0.02
C PHE A 390 -15.48 9.97 0.09
N HIS A 391 -14.41 9.19 0.20
CA HIS A 391 -14.54 7.77 0.53
C HIS A 391 -15.26 7.57 1.87
N LEU A 392 -14.83 8.28 2.91
CA LEU A 392 -15.49 8.17 4.21
C LEU A 392 -16.97 8.52 4.15
N LEU A 393 -17.38 9.54 3.37
CA LEU A 393 -18.80 9.90 3.20
C LEU A 393 -19.65 8.75 2.68
N GLU A 394 -19.10 7.91 1.81
CA GLU A 394 -19.81 6.74 1.27
C GLU A 394 -20.11 5.66 2.32
N PHE A 395 -19.34 5.65 3.42
CA PHE A 395 -19.45 4.69 4.51
C PHE A 395 -19.96 5.30 5.83
N MET A 396 -20.25 6.63 5.81
CA MET A 396 -20.96 7.31 6.89
C MET A 396 -22.46 7.36 6.54
N ASP A 397 -23.30 7.21 7.56
CA ASP A 397 -24.77 7.26 7.40
C ASP A 397 -25.25 8.70 7.32
N VAL A 398 -24.85 9.41 6.23
CA VAL A 398 -25.19 10.81 5.97
C VAL A 398 -25.46 11.04 4.49
N ASP A 399 -26.48 11.84 4.18
CA ASP A 399 -26.74 12.30 2.82
C ASP A 399 -25.93 13.57 2.53
N TYR A 400 -25.45 13.69 1.30
CA TYR A 400 -24.70 14.87 0.87
C TYR A 400 -24.93 15.18 -0.61
N GLU A 401 -24.74 16.44 -0.96
CA GLU A 401 -24.83 16.99 -2.32
C GLU A 401 -23.58 17.80 -2.60
N ILE A 402 -22.89 17.49 -3.69
CA ILE A 402 -21.70 18.18 -4.19
C ILE A 402 -21.77 18.31 -5.70
N ASP A 403 -21.15 19.36 -6.22
CA ASP A 403 -20.92 19.51 -7.66
C ASP A 403 -19.63 18.77 -8.03
N ILE A 404 -19.78 17.52 -8.48
CA ILE A 404 -18.65 16.64 -8.82
C ILE A 404 -17.92 17.16 -10.06
N ASP A 405 -18.63 17.69 -11.03
CA ASP A 405 -18.02 18.22 -12.25
C ASP A 405 -17.13 19.42 -11.92
N GLU A 406 -17.61 20.34 -11.09
CA GLU A 406 -16.81 21.49 -10.60
C GLU A 406 -15.55 21.05 -9.85
N LEU A 407 -15.67 20.07 -8.95
CA LEU A 407 -14.53 19.54 -8.21
C LEU A 407 -13.50 18.89 -9.14
N ASN A 408 -13.96 18.05 -10.06
CA ASN A 408 -13.10 17.40 -11.03
C ASN A 408 -12.40 18.39 -11.97
N ASP A 409 -13.12 19.40 -12.46
CA ASP A 409 -12.58 20.45 -13.30
C ASP A 409 -11.51 21.28 -12.56
N ARG A 410 -11.79 21.63 -11.32
CA ARG A 410 -10.87 22.40 -10.48
C ARG A 410 -9.60 21.62 -10.15
N TRP A 411 -9.71 20.35 -9.80
CA TRP A 411 -8.55 19.51 -9.49
C TRP A 411 -7.72 19.13 -10.72
N ALA A 412 -8.31 19.19 -11.92
CA ALA A 412 -7.58 18.96 -13.16
C ALA A 412 -6.75 20.17 -13.63
N GLN A 413 -6.98 21.35 -13.05
CA GLN A 413 -6.31 22.58 -13.51
C GLN A 413 -4.85 22.61 -13.06
N PRO A 414 -3.86 22.74 -13.97
CA PRO A 414 -2.45 22.77 -13.59
C PRO A 414 -2.12 23.84 -12.54
N ALA A 415 -2.79 25.00 -12.59
CA ALA A 415 -2.60 26.07 -11.60
C ALA A 415 -3.05 25.70 -10.17
N ASN A 416 -3.76 24.60 -10.03
CA ASN A 416 -4.24 24.09 -8.75
C ASN A 416 -3.48 22.84 -8.28
N ILE A 417 -2.43 22.44 -8.96
CA ILE A 417 -1.57 21.32 -8.57
C ILE A 417 -0.26 21.89 -8.02
N ASP A 418 0.02 21.59 -6.76
CA ASP A 418 1.25 22.01 -6.08
C ASP A 418 2.30 20.90 -6.21
N ASP A 419 3.58 21.28 -6.24
CA ASP A 419 4.67 20.34 -6.41
C ASP A 419 4.98 19.66 -5.06
N TRP A 420 4.76 18.35 -5.01
CA TRP A 420 5.07 17.52 -3.86
C TRP A 420 5.65 16.19 -4.28
N THR A 421 6.58 15.71 -3.46
CA THR A 421 7.18 14.39 -3.59
C THR A 421 7.04 13.61 -2.30
N GLN A 422 6.81 12.32 -2.43
CA GLN A 422 7.04 11.34 -1.37
C GLN A 422 7.91 10.20 -1.91
N PHE A 423 8.77 9.65 -1.07
CA PHE A 423 9.48 8.42 -1.39
C PHE A 423 9.78 7.58 -0.14
N ILE A 424 9.94 6.29 -0.36
CA ILE A 424 10.29 5.32 0.66
C ILE A 424 11.78 5.03 0.54
N LEU A 425 12.50 5.29 1.62
CA LEU A 425 13.89 4.87 1.74
C LEU A 425 13.92 3.39 2.10
N LYS A 426 14.50 2.57 1.21
CA LYS A 426 14.73 1.15 1.47
C LYS A 426 16.21 0.87 1.70
N GLN A 427 16.50 -0.24 2.35
CA GLN A 427 17.86 -0.77 2.38
C GLN A 427 18.20 -1.36 1.01
N THR A 428 19.21 -0.82 0.36
CA THR A 428 19.65 -1.25 -0.99
C THR A 428 20.85 -2.19 -0.98
N ASP A 429 21.64 -2.19 0.11
CA ASP A 429 22.79 -3.08 0.29
C ASP A 429 22.37 -4.54 0.58
N ASP A 430 23.17 -5.52 0.14
CA ASP A 430 22.96 -6.97 0.36
C ASP A 430 23.13 -7.42 1.82
N ARG A 431 23.50 -6.52 2.72
CA ARG A 431 23.83 -6.85 4.10
C ARG A 431 22.60 -6.86 4.98
N VAL A 432 22.57 -7.85 5.89
CA VAL A 432 21.63 -7.85 7.01
C VAL A 432 22.33 -7.26 8.23
N GLU A 433 21.79 -6.20 8.79
CA GLU A 433 22.38 -5.46 9.90
C GLU A 433 21.34 -5.14 10.98
N ARG A 434 21.79 -5.08 12.22
CA ARG A 434 20.94 -4.61 13.31
C ARG A 434 21.11 -3.11 13.48
N ILE A 435 20.02 -2.36 13.41
CA ILE A 435 20.01 -0.91 13.61
C ILE A 435 20.33 -0.59 15.06
N THR A 436 21.31 0.28 15.28
CA THR A 436 21.71 0.77 16.61
C THR A 436 21.28 2.22 16.84
N GLY A 437 21.02 2.98 15.76
CA GLY A 437 20.47 4.33 15.79
C GLY A 437 19.75 4.62 14.49
N ALA A 438 18.64 5.36 14.57
CA ALA A 438 17.81 5.74 13.44
C ALA A 438 17.40 7.21 13.57
N PRO A 439 17.14 7.92 12.43
CA PRO A 439 16.64 9.29 12.46
C PRO A 439 15.27 9.36 13.13
N ALA A 440 15.01 10.45 13.85
CA ALA A 440 13.71 10.68 14.49
C ALA A 440 12.67 11.14 13.45
N SER A 441 11.40 10.73 13.63
CA SER A 441 10.29 11.28 12.86
C SER A 441 10.07 12.76 13.17
N GLY A 442 9.71 13.54 12.14
CA GLY A 442 9.51 14.98 12.23
C GLY A 442 10.06 15.72 11.04
N ILE A 443 10.26 17.03 11.18
CA ILE A 443 10.80 17.87 10.12
C ILE A 443 12.32 17.87 10.15
N TRP A 444 12.89 17.62 9.01
CA TRP A 444 14.31 17.71 8.69
C TRP A 444 14.55 18.87 7.74
N ARG A 445 15.72 19.45 7.78
CA ARG A 445 16.10 20.60 6.94
C ARG A 445 17.42 20.37 6.24
N MET A 446 17.44 20.71 4.96
CA MET A 446 18.64 20.79 4.13
C MET A 446 19.21 22.20 4.20
N ALA A 447 20.49 22.33 4.55
CA ALA A 447 21.22 23.58 4.51
C ALA A 447 21.75 23.88 3.08
N ASP A 448 22.29 25.09 2.85
CA ASP A 448 22.84 25.49 1.55
C ASP A 448 24.06 24.64 1.12
N ASP A 449 24.75 24.01 2.06
CA ASP A 449 25.85 23.07 1.82
C ASP A 449 25.37 21.60 1.68
N HIS A 450 24.04 21.40 1.54
CA HIS A 450 23.35 20.13 1.43
C HIS A 450 23.40 19.25 2.70
N THR A 451 23.89 19.76 3.82
CA THR A 451 23.84 19.05 5.10
C THR A 451 22.40 18.93 5.57
N ILE A 452 21.98 17.69 5.88
CA ILE A 452 20.63 17.37 6.37
C ILE A 452 20.65 17.25 7.89
N THR A 453 19.78 18.00 8.57
CA THR A 453 19.70 18.04 10.03
C THR A 453 18.25 17.98 10.52
N TYR A 454 18.05 17.38 11.70
CA TYR A 454 16.76 17.38 12.36
C TYR A 454 16.39 18.80 12.83
N ALA A 455 15.26 19.30 12.38
CA ALA A 455 14.81 20.66 12.69
C ALA A 455 13.84 20.71 13.88
N ARG A 456 12.77 19.91 13.83
CA ARG A 456 11.74 19.92 14.88
C ARG A 456 10.86 18.68 14.86
N ARG A 457 10.24 18.40 16.01
CA ARG A 457 9.22 17.36 16.11
C ARG A 457 7.94 17.80 15.41
N GLU A 458 7.43 16.93 14.55
CA GLU A 458 6.13 17.02 13.94
C GLU A 458 5.53 15.63 13.78
N THR A 459 4.23 15.55 13.62
CA THR A 459 3.50 14.29 13.51
C THR A 459 2.93 14.06 12.13
N ASP A 460 2.98 15.06 11.25
CA ASP A 460 2.59 14.95 9.86
C ASP A 460 3.32 15.97 8.96
N TRP A 461 3.09 15.89 7.66
CA TRP A 461 3.74 16.67 6.60
C TRP A 461 3.29 18.14 6.51
N HIS A 462 2.16 18.51 7.11
CA HIS A 462 1.49 19.82 6.88
C HIS A 462 2.37 21.04 7.21
N SER A 463 3.36 20.89 8.06
CA SER A 463 4.25 21.96 8.48
C SER A 463 5.53 22.09 7.64
N VAL A 464 5.68 21.31 6.57
CA VAL A 464 6.74 21.47 5.57
C VAL A 464 6.56 22.83 4.89
N ALA A 465 7.51 23.73 5.13
CA ALA A 465 7.37 25.13 4.72
C ALA A 465 7.81 25.36 3.27
N ASP A 466 8.92 24.77 2.88
CA ASP A 466 9.58 24.98 1.60
C ASP A 466 10.32 23.71 1.13
N GLU A 467 10.98 23.76 -0.02
CA GLU A 467 11.73 22.65 -0.60
C GLU A 467 13.01 22.26 0.17
N GLN A 468 13.43 23.09 1.14
CA GLN A 468 14.54 22.77 2.04
C GLN A 468 14.08 22.02 3.28
N GLU A 469 12.78 21.85 3.48
CA GLU A 469 12.22 21.04 4.56
C GLU A 469 11.59 19.76 4.03
N ALA A 470 11.67 18.70 4.82
CA ALA A 470 10.97 17.45 4.56
C ALA A 470 10.43 16.89 5.87
N PHE A 471 9.24 16.33 5.81
CA PHE A 471 8.71 15.48 6.86
C PHE A 471 9.24 14.06 6.66
N TYR A 472 9.89 13.52 7.67
CA TYR A 472 10.36 12.13 7.68
C TYR A 472 9.56 11.31 8.68
N LEU A 473 8.99 10.20 8.24
CA LEU A 473 8.34 9.18 9.05
C LEU A 473 9.24 7.97 9.14
N ARG A 474 9.79 7.69 10.32
CA ARG A 474 10.60 6.50 10.55
C ARG A 474 9.73 5.23 10.51
N ILE A 475 10.20 4.20 9.82
CA ILE A 475 9.65 2.86 9.86
C ILE A 475 10.54 1.97 10.72
N ALA A 476 11.77 1.77 10.30
CA ALA A 476 12.72 0.93 11.03
C ALA A 476 13.47 1.73 12.12
N GLY A 477 13.42 1.24 13.36
CA GLY A 477 14.03 1.87 14.54
C GLY A 477 15.18 1.08 15.14
N ALA A 478 15.81 1.66 16.16
CA ALA A 478 16.89 1.00 16.88
C ALA A 478 16.43 -0.33 17.50
N GLY A 479 17.24 -1.38 17.33
CA GLY A 479 16.94 -2.75 17.76
C GLY A 479 16.32 -3.62 16.68
N GLN A 480 15.75 -3.05 15.63
CA GLN A 480 15.22 -3.75 14.46
C GLN A 480 16.34 -4.08 13.46
N TYR A 481 16.00 -4.85 12.43
CA TYR A 481 16.95 -5.24 11.40
C TYR A 481 16.66 -4.51 10.10
N ARG A 482 17.72 -4.18 9.35
CA ARG A 482 17.65 -3.77 7.95
C ARG A 482 18.27 -4.85 7.07
N TYR A 483 17.63 -5.12 5.97
CA TYR A 483 17.98 -6.15 4.99
C TYR A 483 17.57 -5.64 3.59
N PRO A 484 18.04 -6.22 2.49
CA PRO A 484 17.70 -5.75 1.15
C PRO A 484 16.19 -5.59 0.96
N GLY A 485 15.74 -4.40 0.59
CA GLY A 485 14.34 -4.04 0.39
C GLY A 485 13.55 -3.71 1.66
N ALA A 486 14.16 -3.75 2.86
CA ALA A 486 13.49 -3.30 4.08
C ALA A 486 13.21 -1.80 4.04
N ASP A 487 11.99 -1.39 4.37
CA ASP A 487 11.58 0.00 4.47
C ASP A 487 12.21 0.63 5.73
N LEU A 488 12.99 1.68 5.53
CA LEU A 488 13.67 2.42 6.61
C LEU A 488 12.84 3.60 7.08
N GLY A 489 12.15 4.26 6.15
CA GLY A 489 11.31 5.42 6.44
C GLY A 489 10.77 6.05 5.16
N ILE A 490 9.90 7.01 5.34
CA ILE A 490 9.21 7.71 4.26
C ILE A 490 9.50 9.20 4.40
N LEU A 491 9.80 9.84 3.28
CA LEU A 491 10.06 11.27 3.24
C LEU A 491 9.02 11.95 2.35
N VAL A 492 8.43 13.04 2.85
CA VAL A 492 7.47 13.90 2.14
C VAL A 492 7.99 15.33 2.11
N THR A 493 8.12 15.92 0.94
CA THR A 493 8.69 17.26 0.73
C THR A 493 7.97 17.99 -0.39
N ARG A 494 8.15 19.31 -0.44
CA ARG A 494 7.75 20.14 -1.59
C ARG A 494 8.75 20.03 -2.73
N GLY A 495 8.29 20.32 -3.95
CA GLY A 495 9.11 20.29 -5.16
C GLY A 495 9.31 18.89 -5.73
N ARG A 496 9.82 18.83 -6.94
CA ARG A 496 10.01 17.60 -7.73
C ARG A 496 11.31 16.89 -7.40
N PHE A 497 11.29 15.57 -7.48
CA PHE A 497 12.48 14.72 -7.43
C PHE A 497 12.86 14.11 -8.77
N LEU A 498 11.93 14.07 -9.71
CA LEU A 498 12.23 13.70 -11.10
C LEU A 498 12.49 14.95 -11.94
N ASP A 499 13.49 14.89 -12.79
CA ASP A 499 13.71 15.87 -13.86
C ASP A 499 12.84 15.58 -15.09
N ASP A 500 13.04 16.31 -16.17
CA ASP A 500 12.25 16.16 -17.40
C ASP A 500 12.59 14.86 -18.17
N GLU A 501 13.75 14.27 -17.91
CA GLU A 501 14.20 12.98 -18.42
C GLU A 501 13.71 11.78 -17.59
N HIS A 502 12.99 12.02 -16.46
CA HIS A 502 12.56 11.05 -15.47
C HIS A 502 13.70 10.42 -14.66
N GLU A 503 14.80 11.14 -14.49
CA GLU A 503 15.90 10.77 -13.61
C GLU A 503 15.80 11.50 -12.27
N LEU A 504 16.38 10.91 -11.20
CA LEU A 504 16.44 11.60 -9.92
C LEU A 504 17.28 12.86 -10.00
N THR A 505 16.75 13.98 -9.51
CA THR A 505 17.49 15.24 -9.39
C THR A 505 18.63 15.11 -8.34
N ASP A 506 19.62 16.03 -8.41
CA ASP A 506 20.66 16.11 -7.37
C ASP A 506 20.07 16.37 -5.99
N ARG A 507 18.99 17.17 -5.91
CA ARG A 507 18.26 17.44 -4.67
C ARG A 507 17.67 16.15 -4.08
N ALA A 508 17.10 15.28 -4.90
CA ALA A 508 16.61 13.98 -4.48
C ALA A 508 17.73 13.13 -3.85
N ARG A 509 18.88 13.04 -4.55
CA ARG A 509 20.05 12.30 -4.07
C ARG A 509 20.59 12.83 -2.73
N TRP A 510 20.66 14.15 -2.57
CA TRP A 510 21.09 14.75 -1.29
C TRP A 510 20.15 14.39 -0.13
N TRP A 511 18.83 14.38 -0.36
CA TRP A 511 17.88 13.94 0.66
C TRP A 511 18.03 12.46 0.99
N ILE A 512 18.18 11.60 -0.02
CA ILE A 512 18.36 10.15 0.14
C ILE A 512 19.63 9.89 0.97
N ASP A 513 20.79 10.38 0.51
CA ASP A 513 22.07 10.18 1.16
C ASP A 513 22.08 10.77 2.59
N GLY A 514 21.52 11.96 2.74
CA GLY A 514 21.51 12.67 4.01
C GLY A 514 20.69 11.97 5.09
N VAL A 515 19.53 11.39 4.73
CA VAL A 515 18.70 10.65 5.69
C VAL A 515 19.23 9.23 5.92
N GLN A 516 19.68 8.53 4.87
CA GLN A 516 20.32 7.21 5.02
C GLN A 516 21.56 7.30 5.91
N GLY A 517 22.34 8.36 5.77
CA GLY A 517 23.53 8.63 6.61
C GLY A 517 23.25 8.85 8.09
N GLN A 518 22.00 9.06 8.50
CA GLN A 518 21.61 9.16 9.92
C GLN A 518 21.44 7.79 10.60
N PHE A 519 21.36 6.71 9.82
CA PHE A 519 21.29 5.37 10.42
C PHE A 519 22.66 4.88 10.85
N SER A 520 22.72 4.27 12.01
CA SER A 520 23.86 3.48 12.46
C SER A 520 23.43 2.03 12.70
N SER A 521 24.29 1.08 12.36
CA SER A 521 24.01 -0.35 12.46
C SER A 521 25.25 -1.15 12.75
N VAL A 522 25.05 -2.40 13.14
CA VAL A 522 26.12 -3.40 13.30
C VAL A 522 25.77 -4.62 12.45
N PRO A 523 26.73 -5.16 11.68
CA PRO A 523 26.51 -6.39 10.92
C PRO A 523 26.08 -7.52 11.84
N LEU A 524 25.17 -8.38 11.37
CA LEU A 524 24.97 -9.67 11.99
C LEU A 524 26.26 -10.48 11.80
N GLN A 525 26.82 -10.99 12.91
CA GLN A 525 27.88 -11.98 12.79
C GLN A 525 27.34 -13.17 11.99
N GLU A 526 28.07 -13.60 10.98
CA GLU A 526 27.70 -14.75 10.17
C GLU A 526 27.41 -15.95 11.08
N VAL A 527 26.14 -16.30 11.21
CA VAL A 527 25.76 -17.62 11.70
C VAL A 527 25.93 -18.54 10.50
N PRO A 528 26.83 -19.53 10.52
CA PRO A 528 27.01 -20.40 9.37
C PRO A 528 25.69 -21.10 9.06
N SER A 529 25.21 -20.94 7.83
CA SER A 529 24.14 -21.71 7.17
C SER A 529 22.70 -21.59 7.68
N ILE A 530 22.19 -20.37 7.82
CA ILE A 530 20.76 -20.15 7.58
C ILE A 530 20.72 -19.28 6.34
N SER A 531 20.32 -19.86 5.19
CA SER A 531 19.98 -19.06 4.02
C SER A 531 18.92 -18.07 4.45
N PRO A 532 19.13 -16.76 4.25
CA PRO A 532 18.03 -15.83 4.46
C PRO A 532 16.94 -16.22 3.47
N GLN A 533 15.85 -16.76 3.98
CA GLN A 533 14.60 -16.72 3.25
C GLN A 533 14.35 -15.23 2.98
N PRO A 534 13.90 -14.84 1.80
CA PRO A 534 13.55 -13.45 1.54
C PRO A 534 12.31 -13.10 2.35
N PHE A 535 12.52 -12.73 3.61
CA PHE A 535 11.48 -12.19 4.48
C PHE A 535 11.34 -10.70 4.18
N GLY A 536 10.87 -10.41 2.98
CA GLY A 536 10.55 -9.08 2.56
C GLY A 536 9.09 -8.77 2.86
N PHE A 537 8.76 -8.40 4.08
CA PHE A 537 7.53 -7.68 4.30
C PHE A 537 7.72 -6.27 3.74
N LYS A 538 7.07 -6.01 2.60
CA LYS A 538 7.01 -4.69 1.99
C LYS A 538 5.72 -4.02 2.47
N MET A 539 5.84 -2.89 3.16
CA MET A 539 4.70 -2.05 3.52
C MET A 539 4.32 -1.19 2.31
N LEU A 540 3.53 -1.72 1.40
CA LEU A 540 2.93 -0.93 0.32
C LEU A 540 1.51 -1.30 0.09
#